data_5539acc59a6a4d273af34169f2570677
#
_entry.id   5539acc59a6a4d273af34169f2570677
#
_cell.length_a   1.000
_cell.length_b   1.000
_cell.length_c   1.000
_cell.angle_alpha   90.00
_cell.angle_beta   90.00
_cell.angle_gamma   90.00
#
_symmetry.space_group_name_H-M   'P 1'
#
loop_
_entity.id
_entity.type
_entity.pdbx_description
1 polymer ?
#
loop_
_entity_poly.entity_id
_entity_poly.type
_entity_poly.pdbx_seq_one_letter_code
_entity_poly.pdbx_strand_id
1 'polypeptide(L)'
;MAKKKIKMRIVDDYRPDTKEDFYNNSLIKSLQEKFDIEYSSNPDFIIYSQEGFKHLNYDCVRIFYTGENIRADFNVADYAIDFDYMDFGDRHLRHTLFDYKSVEKSRPLSDSNIESKSKFCCMLASNCISTASFRGIFFDKLNAYKRVDSGGAYKNNIGHRIENKIEWLKDYTFNICFENSSYPGYLSEKLADAFIAGCVPIYWGDTSLRVGVKHTEPLDSIESNKEDSMESSINGGGGGNAY
;
A
#
# COMPACT_ATOMS: atom_id res chain seq x y z
N MET A 1 -22.68 -11.45 -26.82
CA MET A 1 -23.14 -12.54 -25.93
C MET A 1 -23.77 -11.92 -24.70
N ALA A 2 -24.82 -12.55 -24.13
CA ALA A 2 -25.40 -12.08 -22.86
C ALA A 2 -24.36 -12.26 -21.72
N LYS A 3 -24.25 -11.27 -20.84
CA LYS A 3 -23.36 -11.36 -19.66
C LYS A 3 -23.88 -12.45 -18.70
N LYS A 4 -22.96 -13.20 -18.10
CA LYS A 4 -23.30 -14.16 -17.06
C LYS A 4 -23.81 -13.41 -15.82
N LYS A 5 -25.01 -13.79 -15.32
CA LYS A 5 -25.59 -13.23 -14.11
C LYS A 5 -24.91 -13.83 -12.88
N ILE A 6 -24.53 -12.98 -11.92
CA ILE A 6 -23.83 -13.33 -10.69
C ILE A 6 -24.48 -12.55 -9.54
N LYS A 7 -24.88 -13.23 -8.48
CA LYS A 7 -25.40 -12.62 -7.26
C LYS A 7 -24.25 -12.37 -6.30
N MET A 8 -24.12 -11.13 -5.84
CA MET A 8 -23.03 -10.73 -4.96
C MET A 8 -23.50 -9.85 -3.82
N ARG A 9 -22.69 -9.77 -2.77
CA ARG A 9 -22.82 -8.82 -1.68
C ARG A 9 -21.45 -8.41 -1.16
N ILE A 10 -21.37 -7.19 -0.62
CA ILE A 10 -20.21 -6.73 0.15
C ILE A 10 -20.65 -6.64 1.60
N VAL A 11 -19.87 -7.24 2.51
CA VAL A 11 -20.13 -7.23 3.95
C VAL A 11 -18.84 -6.92 4.70
N ASP A 12 -18.93 -6.48 5.95
CA ASP A 12 -17.76 -6.20 6.80
C ASP A 12 -16.77 -5.23 6.15
N ASP A 13 -17.27 -4.26 5.37
CA ASP A 13 -16.56 -3.13 4.80
C ASP A 13 -16.82 -1.88 5.68
N TYR A 14 -15.92 -0.91 5.64
CA TYR A 14 -16.10 0.38 6.32
C TYR A 14 -17.31 1.18 5.82
N ARG A 15 -17.82 0.88 4.62
CA ARG A 15 -19.05 1.45 4.06
C ARG A 15 -20.28 0.67 4.51
N PRO A 16 -21.46 1.32 4.59
CA PRO A 16 -22.70 0.64 4.88
C PRO A 16 -23.01 -0.46 3.86
N ASP A 17 -23.61 -1.58 4.35
CA ASP A 17 -24.08 -2.67 3.51
C ASP A 17 -25.46 -2.32 2.93
N THR A 18 -25.48 -1.38 1.99
CA THR A 18 -26.67 -0.97 1.25
C THR A 18 -26.55 -1.29 -0.23
N LYS A 19 -27.70 -1.40 -0.90
CA LYS A 19 -27.74 -1.60 -2.36
C LYS A 19 -27.09 -0.44 -3.11
N GLU A 20 -27.22 0.78 -2.62
CA GLU A 20 -26.64 1.98 -3.22
C GLU A 20 -25.12 1.96 -3.10
N ASP A 21 -24.57 1.73 -1.91
CA ASP A 21 -23.12 1.64 -1.67
C ASP A 21 -22.49 0.50 -2.45
N PHE A 22 -23.21 -0.65 -2.57
CA PHE A 22 -22.77 -1.77 -3.38
C PHE A 22 -22.54 -1.38 -4.84
N TYR A 23 -23.53 -0.76 -5.51
CA TYR A 23 -23.41 -0.37 -6.91
C TYR A 23 -22.48 0.83 -7.13
N ASN A 24 -22.21 1.62 -6.09
CA ASN A 24 -21.24 2.71 -6.14
C ASN A 24 -19.81 2.25 -5.93
N ASN A 25 -19.59 1.01 -5.50
CA ASN A 25 -18.26 0.44 -5.30
C ASN A 25 -17.50 0.30 -6.64
N SER A 26 -16.25 0.76 -6.68
CA SER A 26 -15.41 0.74 -7.89
C SER A 26 -15.13 -0.68 -8.40
N LEU A 27 -14.93 -1.64 -7.49
CA LEU A 27 -14.72 -3.05 -7.84
C LEU A 27 -15.97 -3.64 -8.50
N ILE A 28 -17.16 -3.38 -7.95
CA ILE A 28 -18.43 -3.81 -8.54
C ILE A 28 -18.64 -3.20 -9.93
N LYS A 29 -18.35 -1.90 -10.08
CA LYS A 29 -18.42 -1.23 -11.40
C LYS A 29 -17.49 -1.88 -12.43
N SER A 30 -16.29 -2.25 -12.04
CA SER A 30 -15.35 -2.96 -12.93
C SER A 30 -15.84 -4.36 -13.27
N LEU A 31 -16.41 -5.09 -12.33
CA LEU A 31 -17.00 -6.41 -12.58
C LEU A 31 -18.22 -6.32 -13.52
N GLN A 32 -19.01 -5.27 -13.43
CA GLN A 32 -20.17 -5.04 -14.30
C GLN A 32 -19.80 -4.82 -15.78
N GLU A 33 -18.55 -4.50 -16.09
CA GLU A 33 -18.09 -4.45 -17.47
C GLU A 33 -18.19 -5.83 -18.15
N LYS A 34 -17.97 -6.91 -17.40
CA LYS A 34 -17.92 -8.30 -17.92
C LYS A 34 -19.12 -9.16 -17.50
N PHE A 35 -19.72 -8.87 -16.35
CA PHE A 35 -20.76 -9.67 -15.74
C PHE A 35 -22.03 -8.84 -15.49
N ASP A 36 -23.18 -9.55 -15.39
CA ASP A 36 -24.45 -8.98 -14.89
C ASP A 36 -24.50 -9.21 -13.37
N ILE A 37 -24.11 -8.19 -12.60
CA ILE A 37 -23.96 -8.28 -11.14
C ILE A 37 -25.25 -7.83 -10.45
N GLU A 38 -25.81 -8.71 -9.62
CA GLU A 38 -27.01 -8.47 -8.82
C GLU A 38 -26.67 -8.41 -7.33
N TYR A 39 -27.05 -7.32 -6.63
CA TYR A 39 -27.05 -7.27 -5.18
C TYR A 39 -28.09 -8.24 -4.60
N SER A 40 -27.69 -9.15 -3.72
CA SER A 40 -28.56 -10.22 -3.23
C SER A 40 -28.38 -10.48 -1.73
N SER A 41 -29.48 -10.83 -1.06
CA SER A 41 -29.46 -11.37 0.31
C SER A 41 -29.06 -12.85 0.35
N ASN A 42 -29.17 -13.55 -0.80
CA ASN A 42 -28.66 -14.92 -0.97
C ASN A 42 -27.64 -14.92 -2.12
N PRO A 43 -26.42 -14.46 -1.87
CA PRO A 43 -25.39 -14.28 -2.89
C PRO A 43 -24.70 -15.61 -3.24
N ASP A 44 -24.15 -15.69 -4.47
CA ASP A 44 -23.23 -16.74 -4.90
C ASP A 44 -21.80 -16.44 -4.40
N PHE A 45 -21.49 -15.14 -4.24
CA PHE A 45 -20.19 -14.64 -3.78
C PHE A 45 -20.38 -13.49 -2.81
N ILE A 46 -19.59 -13.46 -1.76
CA ILE A 46 -19.41 -12.26 -0.96
C ILE A 46 -17.98 -11.72 -1.07
N ILE A 47 -17.87 -10.39 -1.03
CA ILE A 47 -16.61 -9.70 -0.76
C ILE A 47 -16.69 -9.18 0.66
N TYR A 48 -15.66 -9.44 1.46
CA TYR A 48 -15.62 -8.98 2.85
C TYR A 48 -14.23 -8.44 3.22
N SER A 49 -14.19 -7.56 4.20
CA SER A 49 -12.98 -6.97 4.75
C SER A 49 -12.87 -7.26 6.26
N GLN A 50 -12.11 -6.45 6.99
CA GLN A 50 -11.80 -6.65 8.40
C GLN A 50 -12.81 -6.05 9.39
N GLU A 51 -13.88 -5.40 8.94
CA GLU A 51 -14.75 -4.56 9.78
C GLU A 51 -15.87 -5.35 10.49
N GLY A 52 -15.76 -6.69 10.59
CA GLY A 52 -16.76 -7.49 11.29
C GLY A 52 -16.68 -8.98 11.00
N PHE A 53 -17.79 -9.66 11.33
CA PHE A 53 -17.90 -11.12 11.24
C PHE A 53 -19.16 -11.58 10.52
N LYS A 54 -19.86 -10.70 9.79
CA LYS A 54 -21.08 -11.06 9.04
C LYS A 54 -20.81 -12.08 7.95
N HIS A 55 -19.60 -12.06 7.37
CA HIS A 55 -19.17 -13.02 6.36
C HIS A 55 -19.32 -14.48 6.80
N LEU A 56 -19.24 -14.77 8.11
CA LEU A 56 -19.41 -16.12 8.66
C LEU A 56 -20.85 -16.64 8.55
N ASN A 57 -21.85 -15.77 8.30
CA ASN A 57 -23.26 -16.15 8.17
C ASN A 57 -23.65 -16.54 6.74
N TYR A 58 -22.71 -16.52 5.79
CA TYR A 58 -22.97 -16.83 4.39
C TYR A 58 -22.35 -18.16 3.99
N ASP A 59 -23.18 -19.06 3.46
CA ASP A 59 -22.74 -20.33 2.86
C ASP A 59 -22.58 -20.13 1.34
N CYS A 60 -21.56 -19.39 0.96
CA CYS A 60 -21.22 -19.08 -0.43
C CYS A 60 -19.71 -18.80 -0.54
N VAL A 61 -19.22 -18.58 -1.75
CA VAL A 61 -17.80 -18.23 -1.96
C VAL A 61 -17.45 -16.91 -1.29
N ARG A 62 -16.42 -16.93 -0.44
CA ARG A 62 -15.96 -15.79 0.36
C ARG A 62 -14.64 -15.25 -0.19
N ILE A 63 -14.66 -13.99 -0.62
CA ILE A 63 -13.49 -13.29 -1.16
C ILE A 63 -13.08 -12.23 -0.15
N PHE A 64 -11.93 -12.41 0.50
CA PHE A 64 -11.33 -11.39 1.33
C PHE A 64 -10.73 -10.29 0.47
N TYR A 65 -11.02 -9.03 0.78
CA TYR A 65 -10.46 -7.87 0.08
C TYR A 65 -10.11 -6.78 1.08
N THR A 66 -8.84 -6.41 1.13
CA THR A 66 -8.39 -5.35 2.04
C THR A 66 -7.35 -4.44 1.40
N GLY A 67 -7.36 -3.19 1.84
CA GLY A 67 -6.30 -2.22 1.61
C GLY A 67 -5.45 -1.93 2.83
N GLU A 68 -5.75 -2.58 3.96
CA GLU A 68 -5.05 -2.40 5.21
C GLU A 68 -4.00 -3.50 5.41
N ASN A 69 -3.05 -3.28 6.33
CA ASN A 69 -2.00 -4.27 6.64
C ASN A 69 -2.56 -5.46 7.44
N ILE A 70 -3.50 -6.16 6.84
CA ILE A 70 -4.16 -7.36 7.38
C ILE A 70 -4.15 -8.42 6.29
N ARG A 71 -3.88 -9.66 6.66
CA ARG A 71 -3.80 -10.80 5.74
C ARG A 71 -5.05 -11.63 5.80
N ALA A 72 -5.33 -12.30 4.69
CA ALA A 72 -6.41 -13.26 4.62
C ALA A 72 -6.17 -14.46 5.54
N ASP A 73 -7.23 -14.89 6.22
CA ASP A 73 -7.29 -16.21 6.85
C ASP A 73 -7.97 -17.19 5.89
N PHE A 74 -7.17 -18.06 5.25
CA PHE A 74 -7.67 -19.06 4.31
C PHE A 74 -8.38 -20.26 4.95
N ASN A 75 -8.52 -20.29 6.26
CA ASN A 75 -9.50 -21.17 6.93
C ASN A 75 -10.94 -20.64 6.77
N VAL A 76 -11.08 -19.35 6.47
CA VAL A 76 -12.37 -18.66 6.33
C VAL A 76 -12.59 -18.15 4.90
N ALA A 77 -11.56 -17.60 4.26
CA ALA A 77 -11.61 -17.09 2.90
C ALA A 77 -11.40 -18.22 1.88
N ASP A 78 -12.22 -18.26 0.84
CA ASP A 78 -11.96 -19.10 -0.34
C ASP A 78 -10.93 -18.46 -1.26
N TYR A 79 -10.99 -17.14 -1.42
CA TYR A 79 -10.08 -16.32 -2.22
C TYR A 79 -9.70 -15.05 -1.46
N ALA A 80 -8.54 -14.49 -1.80
CA ALA A 80 -8.10 -13.23 -1.23
C ALA A 80 -7.49 -12.30 -2.28
N ILE A 81 -7.72 -11.01 -2.07
CA ILE A 81 -7.11 -9.91 -2.82
C ILE A 81 -6.52 -8.96 -1.77
N ASP A 82 -5.22 -9.00 -1.60
CA ASP A 82 -4.49 -8.18 -0.65
C ASP A 82 -3.05 -7.88 -1.15
N PHE A 83 -2.24 -7.27 -0.30
CA PHE A 83 -0.90 -6.80 -0.66
C PHE A 83 0.21 -7.86 -0.48
N ASP A 84 -0.07 -8.99 0.18
CA ASP A 84 0.95 -9.95 0.61
C ASP A 84 1.66 -10.63 -0.58
N TYR A 85 2.92 -11.02 -0.36
CA TYR A 85 3.67 -11.88 -1.26
C TYR A 85 3.38 -13.34 -0.91
N MET A 86 2.22 -13.81 -1.32
CA MET A 86 1.80 -15.18 -1.09
C MET A 86 1.60 -15.87 -2.44
N ASP A 87 2.21 -17.02 -2.62
CA ASP A 87 1.89 -17.94 -3.72
C ASP A 87 0.93 -19.01 -3.18
N PHE A 88 -0.36 -18.82 -3.47
CA PHE A 88 -1.41 -19.78 -3.12
C PHE A 88 -2.26 -20.15 -4.33
N GLY A 89 -1.59 -20.33 -5.47
CA GLY A 89 -2.21 -20.66 -6.74
C GLY A 89 -3.22 -19.60 -7.18
N ASP A 90 -4.41 -20.05 -7.60
CA ASP A 90 -5.50 -19.16 -8.05
C ASP A 90 -6.32 -18.56 -6.93
N ARG A 91 -6.04 -18.91 -5.66
CA ARG A 91 -6.79 -18.42 -4.49
C ARG A 91 -6.32 -17.07 -3.96
N HIS A 92 -5.13 -16.60 -4.35
CA HIS A 92 -4.59 -15.32 -3.91
C HIS A 92 -4.21 -14.44 -5.09
N LEU A 93 -4.64 -13.18 -5.05
CA LEU A 93 -4.26 -12.13 -5.99
C LEU A 93 -3.59 -10.99 -5.22
N ARG A 94 -2.30 -10.78 -5.43
CA ARG A 94 -1.62 -9.63 -4.88
C ARG A 94 -2.09 -8.35 -5.58
N HIS A 95 -2.57 -7.40 -4.82
CA HIS A 95 -3.04 -6.11 -5.30
C HIS A 95 -2.61 -4.98 -4.36
N THR A 96 -2.06 -3.94 -4.93
CA THR A 96 -1.75 -2.69 -4.22
C THR A 96 -2.81 -1.64 -4.54
N LEU A 97 -3.13 -0.77 -3.56
CA LEU A 97 -4.25 0.16 -3.66
C LEU A 97 -3.95 1.45 -4.44
N PHE A 98 -3.17 1.38 -5.50
CA PHE A 98 -2.93 2.56 -6.33
C PHE A 98 -3.03 2.27 -7.83
N ASP A 99 -3.32 3.33 -8.59
CA ASP A 99 -3.40 3.24 -10.04
C ASP A 99 -2.01 3.32 -10.68
N TYR A 100 -1.47 2.15 -11.07
CA TYR A 100 -0.19 2.05 -11.78
C TYR A 100 -0.13 2.91 -13.04
N LYS A 101 -1.23 3.04 -13.78
CA LYS A 101 -1.27 3.84 -15.01
C LYS A 101 -1.08 5.33 -14.74
N SER A 102 -1.55 5.80 -13.59
CA SER A 102 -1.31 7.19 -13.18
C SER A 102 0.15 7.42 -12.79
N VAL A 103 0.79 6.43 -12.16
CA VAL A 103 2.24 6.50 -11.84
C VAL A 103 3.08 6.47 -13.11
N GLU A 104 2.76 5.59 -14.07
CA GLU A 104 3.48 5.51 -15.37
C GLU A 104 3.41 6.80 -16.17
N LYS A 105 2.31 7.56 -16.05
CA LYS A 105 2.13 8.86 -16.69
C LYS A 105 2.77 10.00 -15.94
N SER A 106 3.23 9.79 -14.71
CA SER A 106 3.92 10.82 -13.95
C SER A 106 5.25 11.16 -14.62
N ARG A 107 5.61 12.45 -14.57
CA ARG A 107 6.91 12.87 -15.11
C ARG A 107 8.02 12.40 -14.17
N PRO A 108 9.16 11.92 -14.69
CA PRO A 108 10.32 11.68 -13.87
C PRO A 108 10.69 12.93 -13.06
N LEU A 109 11.12 12.73 -11.83
CA LEU A 109 11.67 13.81 -11.02
C LEU A 109 12.93 14.36 -11.73
N SER A 110 12.99 15.67 -11.91
CA SER A 110 14.16 16.39 -12.44
C SER A 110 14.49 17.55 -11.51
N ASP A 111 15.76 17.97 -11.51
CA ASP A 111 16.20 19.08 -10.68
C ASP A 111 15.38 20.35 -10.93
N SER A 112 15.08 20.67 -12.19
CA SER A 112 14.26 21.82 -12.56
C SER A 112 12.82 21.74 -12.02
N ASN A 113 12.24 20.55 -11.96
CA ASN A 113 10.91 20.35 -11.38
C ASN A 113 10.93 20.51 -9.85
N ILE A 114 12.00 20.08 -9.21
CA ILE A 114 12.19 20.20 -7.77
C ILE A 114 12.44 21.66 -7.37
N GLU A 115 13.30 22.36 -8.10
CA GLU A 115 13.65 23.77 -7.87
C GLU A 115 12.46 24.73 -8.07
N SER A 116 11.51 24.37 -8.93
CA SER A 116 10.28 25.18 -9.15
C SER A 116 9.30 25.16 -8.00
N LYS A 117 9.44 24.24 -7.04
CA LYS A 117 8.50 24.07 -5.92
C LYS A 117 8.73 25.10 -4.82
N SER A 118 7.64 25.75 -4.39
CA SER A 118 7.71 26.91 -3.46
C SER A 118 7.74 26.51 -1.98
N LYS A 119 7.33 25.28 -1.64
CA LYS A 119 7.17 24.81 -0.26
C LYS A 119 8.10 23.62 0.04
N PHE A 120 8.54 23.55 1.30
CA PHE A 120 9.54 22.56 1.71
C PHE A 120 8.97 21.14 1.76
N CYS A 121 8.06 20.88 2.71
CA CYS A 121 7.62 19.52 3.00
C CYS A 121 6.16 19.50 3.48
N CYS A 122 5.45 18.44 3.14
CA CYS A 122 4.10 18.21 3.62
C CYS A 122 3.86 16.77 4.08
N MET A 123 2.74 16.59 4.79
CA MET A 123 2.20 15.30 5.21
C MET A 123 0.68 15.28 5.06
N LEU A 124 0.12 14.18 4.57
CA LEU A 124 -1.32 13.91 4.57
C LEU A 124 -1.58 12.62 5.34
N ALA A 125 -1.96 12.72 6.61
CA ALA A 125 -2.32 11.60 7.45
C ALA A 125 -3.62 11.87 8.17
N SER A 126 -4.56 10.91 8.12
CA SER A 126 -5.84 11.02 8.82
C SER A 126 -5.81 10.34 10.19
N ASN A 127 -5.17 9.17 10.28
CA ASN A 127 -5.09 8.38 11.51
C ASN A 127 -3.67 8.38 12.08
N CYS A 128 -3.59 8.46 13.41
CA CYS A 128 -2.36 8.24 14.17
C CYS A 128 -2.69 7.52 15.47
N ILE A 129 -3.24 6.32 15.36
CA ILE A 129 -3.46 5.46 16.51
C ILE A 129 -2.19 4.61 16.69
N SER A 130 -1.80 4.37 17.89
CA SER A 130 -0.65 3.66 18.48
C SER A 130 0.52 3.18 17.58
N THR A 131 0.27 2.53 16.46
CA THR A 131 1.29 2.06 15.50
C THR A 131 1.83 3.18 14.60
N ALA A 132 1.12 4.29 14.48
CA ALA A 132 1.53 5.47 13.72
C ALA A 132 2.35 6.47 14.57
N SER A 133 2.77 6.11 15.78
CA SER A 133 3.61 6.95 16.64
C SER A 133 4.93 7.36 15.95
N PHE A 134 5.53 6.47 15.15
CA PHE A 134 6.74 6.76 14.39
C PHE A 134 6.52 7.90 13.38
N ARG A 135 5.40 7.91 12.67
CA ARG A 135 5.01 9.02 11.77
C ARG A 135 4.93 10.36 12.51
N GLY A 136 4.31 10.35 13.71
CA GLY A 136 4.19 11.55 14.53
C GLY A 136 5.52 12.06 15.08
N ILE A 137 6.37 11.16 15.56
CA ILE A 137 7.71 11.49 16.06
C ILE A 137 8.58 12.08 14.94
N PHE A 138 8.54 11.46 13.76
CA PHE A 138 9.30 11.95 12.60
C PHE A 138 8.81 13.34 12.16
N PHE A 139 7.48 13.52 12.07
CA PHE A 139 6.88 14.82 11.76
C PHE A 139 7.34 15.90 12.73
N ASP A 140 7.28 15.65 14.04
CA ASP A 140 7.65 16.62 15.06
C ASP A 140 9.13 17.03 14.96
N LYS A 141 10.01 16.05 14.77
CA LYS A 141 11.44 16.30 14.62
C LYS A 141 11.76 17.13 13.36
N LEU A 142 11.15 16.77 12.22
CA LEU A 142 11.38 17.50 10.98
C LEU A 142 10.74 18.88 11.03
N ASN A 143 9.55 19.03 11.62
CA ASN A 143 8.87 20.31 11.76
C ASN A 143 9.61 21.27 12.72
N ALA A 144 10.32 20.74 13.72
CA ALA A 144 11.22 21.55 14.57
C ALA A 144 12.45 22.07 13.82
N TYR A 145 12.95 21.33 12.83
CA TYR A 145 14.05 21.78 11.97
C TYR A 145 13.59 22.79 10.92
N LYS A 146 12.53 22.46 10.19
CA LYS A 146 11.92 23.31 9.16
C LYS A 146 10.44 22.97 9.04
N ARG A 147 9.59 24.00 8.96
CA ARG A 147 8.13 23.86 8.93
C ARG A 147 7.69 22.79 7.91
N VAL A 148 6.86 21.85 8.39
CA VAL A 148 6.16 20.83 7.61
C VAL A 148 4.66 21.13 7.66
N ASP A 149 4.01 21.30 6.53
CA ASP A 149 2.57 21.48 6.48
C ASP A 149 1.85 20.12 6.56
N SER A 150 0.88 20.01 7.49
CA SER A 150 0.01 18.83 7.61
C SER A 150 -1.41 19.18 7.20
N GLY A 151 -1.87 18.58 6.10
CA GLY A 151 -3.19 18.83 5.52
C GLY A 151 -4.24 17.76 5.84
N GLY A 152 -3.85 16.64 6.50
CA GLY A 152 -4.74 15.59 6.93
C GLY A 152 -5.45 15.93 8.25
N ALA A 153 -6.24 15.00 8.79
CA ALA A 153 -6.87 15.17 10.11
C ALA A 153 -5.83 15.12 11.25
N TYR A 154 -4.76 14.34 11.05
CA TYR A 154 -3.69 14.23 12.05
C TYR A 154 -2.74 15.42 11.96
N LYS A 155 -2.55 16.10 13.09
CA LYS A 155 -1.66 17.28 13.23
C LYS A 155 -1.92 18.38 12.20
N ASN A 156 -3.18 18.58 11.78
CA ASN A 156 -3.52 19.62 10.82
C ASN A 156 -3.04 20.99 11.32
N ASN A 157 -2.18 21.64 10.56
CA ASN A 157 -1.62 22.95 10.89
C ASN A 157 -1.83 24.00 9.77
N ILE A 158 -2.61 23.66 8.74
CA ILE A 158 -2.98 24.57 7.66
C ILE A 158 -4.38 25.16 7.82
N GLY A 159 -5.16 24.67 8.81
CA GLY A 159 -6.46 25.25 9.20
C GLY A 159 -7.65 24.86 8.32
N HIS A 160 -7.47 24.00 7.31
CA HIS A 160 -8.55 23.53 6.44
C HIS A 160 -8.30 22.09 5.98
N ARG A 161 -9.31 21.47 5.40
CA ARG A 161 -9.22 20.14 4.79
C ARG A 161 -8.78 20.29 3.34
N ILE A 162 -7.94 19.36 2.87
CA ILE A 162 -7.52 19.30 1.48
C ILE A 162 -8.60 18.61 0.64
N GLU A 163 -9.08 19.26 -0.39
CA GLU A 163 -10.08 18.72 -1.32
C GLU A 163 -9.43 17.90 -2.44
N ASN A 164 -8.37 18.46 -3.06
CA ASN A 164 -7.62 17.78 -4.11
C ASN A 164 -6.19 17.51 -3.63
N LYS A 165 -5.95 16.26 -3.26
CA LYS A 165 -4.70 15.79 -2.71
C LYS A 165 -3.51 16.01 -3.65
N ILE A 166 -3.63 15.57 -4.90
CA ILE A 166 -2.53 15.64 -5.87
C ILE A 166 -2.17 17.08 -6.19
N GLU A 167 -3.16 17.93 -6.44
CA GLU A 167 -2.90 19.36 -6.72
C GLU A 167 -2.20 20.05 -5.55
N TRP A 168 -2.62 19.75 -4.32
CA TRP A 168 -1.98 20.34 -3.13
C TRP A 168 -0.53 19.88 -2.96
N LEU A 169 -0.25 18.61 -3.23
CA LEU A 169 1.11 18.05 -3.13
C LEU A 169 2.08 18.68 -4.12
N LYS A 170 1.64 19.13 -5.28
CA LYS A 170 2.50 19.71 -6.34
C LYS A 170 3.33 20.90 -5.88
N ASP A 171 2.89 21.64 -4.87
CA ASP A 171 3.61 22.80 -4.34
C ASP A 171 4.85 22.42 -3.52
N TYR A 172 4.94 21.17 -3.04
CA TYR A 172 5.94 20.75 -2.06
C TYR A 172 7.10 19.98 -2.69
N THR A 173 8.33 20.31 -2.26
CA THR A 173 9.54 19.57 -2.64
C THR A 173 9.48 18.14 -2.08
N PHE A 174 9.16 18.00 -0.79
CA PHE A 174 9.13 16.70 -0.11
C PHE A 174 7.72 16.35 0.36
N ASN A 175 7.40 15.04 0.33
CA ASN A 175 6.18 14.53 0.95
C ASN A 175 6.53 13.38 1.91
N ILE A 176 6.12 13.51 3.18
CA ILE A 176 6.16 12.41 4.15
C ILE A 176 5.02 11.46 3.81
N CYS A 177 5.33 10.37 3.14
CA CYS A 177 4.40 9.36 2.67
C CYS A 177 4.55 8.02 3.43
N PHE A 178 4.62 8.11 4.77
CA PHE A 178 4.72 6.93 5.64
C PHE A 178 3.41 6.14 5.64
N GLU A 179 3.53 4.84 5.53
CA GLU A 179 2.42 3.94 5.75
C GLU A 179 1.97 3.96 7.22
N ASN A 180 0.81 3.39 7.52
CA ASN A 180 0.33 3.28 8.91
C ASN A 180 1.06 2.17 9.68
N SER A 181 1.65 1.21 8.96
CA SER A 181 2.48 0.13 9.50
C SER A 181 3.53 -0.30 8.48
N SER A 182 4.54 -1.06 8.93
CA SER A 182 5.62 -1.57 8.09
C SER A 182 5.53 -3.08 7.96
N TYR A 183 5.46 -3.55 6.71
CA TYR A 183 5.48 -4.96 6.37
C TYR A 183 5.91 -5.17 4.91
N PRO A 184 6.64 -6.26 4.58
CA PRO A 184 7.02 -6.57 3.20
C PRO A 184 5.79 -6.65 2.28
N GLY A 185 5.80 -5.89 1.20
CA GLY A 185 4.71 -5.83 0.23
C GLY A 185 3.59 -4.84 0.54
N TYR A 186 3.49 -4.34 1.79
CA TYR A 186 2.44 -3.38 2.15
C TYR A 186 2.75 -1.99 1.61
N LEU A 187 2.14 -1.68 0.49
CA LEU A 187 2.30 -0.44 -0.24
C LEU A 187 0.92 0.12 -0.61
N SER A 188 0.60 1.29 -0.10
CA SER A 188 -0.63 2.01 -0.42
C SER A 188 -0.39 3.14 -1.44
N GLU A 189 -1.44 3.90 -1.71
CA GLU A 189 -1.42 5.04 -2.63
C GLU A 189 -0.42 6.16 -2.23
N LYS A 190 0.03 6.22 -0.99
CA LYS A 190 0.80 7.36 -0.45
C LYS A 190 2.11 7.62 -1.18
N LEU A 191 2.87 6.55 -1.48
CA LEU A 191 4.12 6.67 -2.24
C LEU A 191 3.83 7.03 -3.70
N ALA A 192 2.81 6.43 -4.30
CA ALA A 192 2.40 6.72 -5.66
C ALA A 192 1.97 8.17 -5.84
N ASP A 193 1.20 8.71 -4.90
CA ASP A 193 0.76 10.11 -4.91
C ASP A 193 1.92 11.10 -4.86
N ALA A 194 2.98 10.78 -4.10
CA ALA A 194 4.20 11.60 -4.07
C ALA A 194 4.85 11.67 -5.46
N PHE A 195 4.99 10.55 -6.16
CA PHE A 195 5.54 10.51 -7.52
C PHE A 195 4.62 11.22 -8.53
N ILE A 196 3.31 10.98 -8.47
CA ILE A 196 2.33 11.63 -9.37
C ILE A 196 2.37 13.15 -9.21
N ALA A 197 2.52 13.65 -7.98
CA ALA A 197 2.64 15.07 -7.69
C ALA A 197 4.04 15.65 -7.97
N GLY A 198 5.01 14.82 -8.32
CA GLY A 198 6.40 15.22 -8.53
C GLY A 198 7.09 15.67 -7.24
N CYS A 199 6.75 15.08 -6.10
CA CYS A 199 7.44 15.29 -4.84
C CYS A 199 8.57 14.27 -4.67
N VAL A 200 9.62 14.65 -3.94
CA VAL A 200 10.59 13.69 -3.41
C VAL A 200 9.95 12.98 -2.22
N PRO A 201 9.71 11.65 -2.29
CA PRO A 201 9.07 10.94 -1.20
C PRO A 201 10.03 10.74 -0.03
N ILE A 202 9.54 10.99 1.18
CA ILE A 202 10.16 10.53 2.42
C ILE A 202 9.29 9.35 2.87
N TYR A 203 9.77 8.13 2.63
CA TYR A 203 8.95 6.92 2.75
C TYR A 203 9.39 6.01 3.90
N TRP A 204 8.40 5.39 4.55
CA TRP A 204 8.54 4.30 5.49
C TRP A 204 7.30 3.40 5.39
N GLY A 205 7.49 2.08 5.27
CA GLY A 205 6.39 1.12 5.13
C GLY A 205 6.87 -0.22 4.64
N ASP A 206 6.76 -0.47 3.34
CA ASP A 206 7.17 -1.72 2.71
C ASP A 206 8.68 -1.91 2.78
N THR A 207 9.13 -2.93 3.53
CA THR A 207 10.57 -3.23 3.71
C THR A 207 11.15 -4.00 2.52
N SER A 208 10.32 -4.52 1.63
CA SER A 208 10.76 -5.20 0.40
C SER A 208 11.00 -4.22 -0.75
N LEU A 209 10.52 -2.97 -0.61
CA LEU A 209 10.67 -1.95 -1.64
C LEU A 209 12.12 -1.52 -1.78
N ARG A 210 12.70 -1.73 -2.96
CA ARG A 210 14.04 -1.24 -3.32
C ARG A 210 13.92 -0.06 -4.28
N VAL A 211 14.05 1.14 -3.76
CA VAL A 211 14.00 2.37 -4.58
C VAL A 211 15.41 2.71 -5.09
N GLY A 212 15.54 2.90 -6.39
CA GLY A 212 16.71 3.53 -7.00
C GLY A 212 17.86 2.63 -7.39
N VAL A 213 17.76 1.30 -7.27
CA VAL A 213 18.76 0.39 -7.80
C VAL A 213 18.24 -0.26 -9.08
N LYS A 214 18.76 0.14 -10.24
CA LYS A 214 18.65 -0.68 -11.45
C LYS A 214 19.49 -1.94 -11.20
N HIS A 215 18.88 -3.00 -10.67
CA HIS A 215 19.53 -4.30 -10.68
C HIS A 215 19.49 -4.83 -12.12
N THR A 216 20.65 -4.86 -12.75
CA THR A 216 20.87 -5.58 -14.02
C THR A 216 21.16 -7.07 -13.78
N GLU A 217 21.25 -7.49 -12.51
CA GLU A 217 21.60 -8.84 -12.09
C GLU A 217 20.42 -9.55 -11.41
N PRO A 218 20.18 -10.83 -11.64
CA PRO A 218 19.20 -11.64 -10.92
C PRO A 218 19.53 -11.68 -9.41
N LEU A 219 18.49 -11.78 -8.58
CA LEU A 219 18.63 -11.82 -7.10
C LEU A 219 19.51 -12.99 -6.60
N ASP A 220 19.61 -14.06 -7.36
CA ASP A 220 20.40 -15.25 -7.02
C ASP A 220 21.91 -15.03 -7.04
N SER A 221 22.40 -13.95 -7.68
CA SER A 221 23.83 -13.61 -7.72
C SER A 221 24.33 -12.86 -6.48
N ILE A 222 23.43 -12.38 -5.60
CA ILE A 222 23.80 -11.61 -4.40
C ILE A 222 24.01 -12.52 -3.18
N GLU A 223 23.37 -13.67 -3.13
CA GLU A 223 23.55 -14.63 -2.04
C GLU A 223 24.86 -15.40 -2.16
N SER A 224 25.32 -15.73 -3.36
CA SER A 224 26.58 -16.44 -3.60
C SER A 224 27.82 -15.66 -3.18
N ASN A 225 27.78 -14.34 -3.24
CA ASN A 225 28.93 -13.49 -2.84
C ASN A 225 29.07 -13.31 -1.31
N LYS A 226 28.06 -13.72 -0.51
CA LYS A 226 28.16 -13.68 0.96
C LYS A 226 28.76 -14.95 1.54
N GLU A 227 28.57 -16.11 0.90
CA GLU A 227 29.17 -17.37 1.35
C GLU A 227 30.67 -17.40 1.07
N ASP A 228 31.13 -16.94 -0.11
CA ASP A 228 32.56 -16.90 -0.44
C ASP A 228 33.38 -15.93 0.43
N SER A 229 32.76 -14.87 0.96
CA SER A 229 33.44 -13.95 1.88
C SER A 229 33.54 -14.46 3.32
N MET A 230 32.73 -15.44 3.71
CA MET A 230 32.82 -16.09 5.03
C MET A 230 33.81 -17.27 5.04
N GLU A 231 33.95 -18.01 3.94
CA GLU A 231 34.91 -19.14 3.89
C GLU A 231 36.35 -18.66 3.80
N SER A 232 36.66 -17.51 3.21
CA SER A 232 38.02 -16.94 3.16
C SER A 232 38.55 -16.42 4.50
N SER A 233 37.68 -16.19 5.50
CA SER A 233 38.09 -15.72 6.84
C SER A 233 38.32 -16.86 7.84
N ILE A 234 37.98 -18.11 7.50
CA ILE A 234 38.17 -19.26 8.42
C ILE A 234 39.46 -20.03 8.12
N ASN A 235 40.07 -19.90 6.92
CA ASN A 235 41.28 -20.64 6.54
C ASN A 235 42.60 -19.92 6.72
N GLY A 236 42.61 -18.75 7.37
CA GLY A 236 43.81 -17.94 7.62
C GLY A 236 44.33 -17.95 9.08
N GLY A 237 44.35 -19.08 9.73
CA GLY A 237 44.80 -19.13 11.14
C GLY A 237 45.34 -20.48 11.56
N GLY A 238 46.41 -20.93 10.97
CA GLY A 238 47.07 -22.15 11.39
C GLY A 238 48.58 -22.07 11.18
N GLY A 239 49.34 -21.90 12.23
CA GLY A 239 50.78 -22.13 12.18
C GLY A 239 51.57 -21.36 13.24
N GLY A 240 52.08 -22.10 14.23
CA GLY A 240 53.26 -21.59 14.95
C GLY A 240 53.38 -21.96 16.42
N ASN A 241 53.81 -23.18 16.68
CA ASN A 241 54.85 -23.63 17.63
C ASN A 241 55.03 -23.02 19.04
N ALA A 242 54.90 -23.89 19.99
CA ALA A 242 55.88 -24.39 21.00
C ALA A 242 56.59 -23.36 21.91
N TYR A 243 56.29 -23.35 23.11
CA TYR A 243 57.05 -23.79 24.33
C TYR A 243 56.12 -23.69 25.55
#